data_311a27d2fca3bdba10246f5a744b112e
#
_entry.id   311a27d2fca3bdba10246f5a744b112e
#
_cell.length_a   1.000
_cell.length_b   1.000
_cell.length_c   1.000
_cell.angle_alpha   90.00
_cell.angle_beta   90.00
_cell.angle_gamma   90.00
#
_symmetry.space_group_name_H-M   'P 1'
#
loop_
_entity.id
_entity.type
_entity.pdbx_description
1 polymer ?
#
loop_
_entity_poly.entity_id
_entity_poly.type
_entity_poly.pdbx_seq_one_letter_code
_entity_poly.pdbx_strand_id
1 'polypeptide(L)'
;MIVRSRVSACVLATALVLASCGGDSNDTTPPPTPGTPTPTSFYTAPDAVALTSDEVGRILAQAVGEAQAQGLPSVIAVVDRVGNVLAVYRMDGANPIAAIPVPATAGGVAFDAQGVSVPAAMGAIAKAITAAYLSSAGNAFTTRTASDIVQQHFPLAPNTVGLESGPLFGVQFSSLPCSDLNRRFGADAMTGPKRSPLGLAADPGGIPLYKNGFVVGAVGIMGDGVYGADDNAIAPDANNAEEVIALAASRGF
;
A
#
# COMPACT_ATOMS: atom_id res chain seq x y z
N MET A 1 -21.37 51.43 -53.32
CA MET A 1 -22.26 50.38 -53.89
C MET A 1 -22.08 49.17 -52.95
N ILE A 2 -23.04 48.97 -52.07
CA ILE A 2 -22.96 48.07 -50.95
C ILE A 2 -23.78 46.83 -51.30
N VAL A 3 -23.14 45.69 -51.41
CA VAL A 3 -23.84 44.39 -51.60
C VAL A 3 -23.79 43.63 -50.25
N ARG A 4 -24.95 43.54 -49.61
CA ARG A 4 -25.15 42.72 -48.41
C ARG A 4 -25.49 41.31 -48.87
N SER A 5 -24.64 40.34 -48.57
CA SER A 5 -24.92 38.90 -48.66
C SER A 5 -25.45 38.40 -47.34
N ARG A 6 -26.66 37.90 -47.32
CA ARG A 6 -27.26 37.20 -46.15
C ARG A 6 -26.88 35.71 -46.26
N VAL A 7 -26.14 35.25 -45.28
CA VAL A 7 -25.90 33.81 -45.09
C VAL A 7 -26.88 33.32 -44.04
N SER A 8 -27.82 32.48 -44.48
CA SER A 8 -28.73 31.77 -43.60
C SER A 8 -27.95 30.65 -42.90
N ALA A 9 -27.86 30.72 -41.56
CA ALA A 9 -27.36 29.65 -40.76
C ALA A 9 -28.46 28.60 -40.52
N CYS A 10 -28.32 27.43 -41.12
CA CYS A 10 -29.07 26.23 -40.74
C CYS A 10 -28.48 25.69 -39.44
N VAL A 11 -29.17 25.87 -38.33
CA VAL A 11 -28.87 25.21 -37.08
C VAL A 11 -29.44 23.80 -37.13
N LEU A 12 -28.58 22.81 -37.36
CA LEU A 12 -28.90 21.40 -37.16
C LEU A 12 -28.77 21.11 -35.66
N ALA A 13 -29.92 21.01 -34.99
CA ALA A 13 -29.97 20.54 -33.60
C ALA A 13 -29.86 19.00 -33.62
N THR A 14 -28.66 18.50 -33.41
CA THR A 14 -28.41 17.08 -33.09
C THR A 14 -28.75 16.85 -31.62
N ALA A 15 -29.93 16.30 -31.37
CA ALA A 15 -30.31 15.82 -30.03
C ALA A 15 -29.47 14.57 -29.71
N LEU A 16 -28.45 14.74 -28.87
CA LEU A 16 -27.76 13.61 -28.23
C LEU A 16 -28.71 13.06 -27.15
N VAL A 17 -29.30 11.92 -27.43
CA VAL A 17 -30.00 11.13 -26.42
C VAL A 17 -28.92 10.47 -25.56
N LEU A 18 -28.61 11.09 -24.46
CA LEU A 18 -27.90 10.44 -23.36
C LEU A 18 -28.85 9.43 -22.75
N ALA A 19 -28.65 8.14 -23.07
CA ALA A 19 -29.27 7.07 -22.31
C ALA A 19 -28.66 7.10 -20.91
N SER A 20 -29.29 7.86 -20.01
CA SER A 20 -29.12 7.76 -18.60
C SER A 20 -29.58 6.37 -18.19
N CYS A 21 -28.71 5.56 -17.61
CA CYS A 21 -29.10 4.44 -16.78
C CYS A 21 -29.72 4.99 -15.49
N GLY A 22 -30.88 5.61 -15.63
CA GLY A 22 -31.77 5.89 -14.52
C GLY A 22 -32.56 4.61 -14.26
N GLY A 23 -32.22 3.90 -13.18
CA GLY A 23 -33.06 2.82 -12.70
C GLY A 23 -34.44 3.37 -12.37
N ASP A 24 -35.42 3.00 -13.15
CA ASP A 24 -36.82 3.23 -12.86
C ASP A 24 -37.17 2.46 -11.60
N SER A 25 -37.50 3.19 -10.54
CA SER A 25 -37.94 2.66 -9.25
C SER A 25 -39.38 2.11 -9.28
N ASN A 26 -39.78 1.59 -10.42
CA ASN A 26 -41.05 0.86 -10.61
C ASN A 26 -40.80 -0.63 -10.86
N ASP A 27 -39.75 -1.18 -10.26
CA ASP A 27 -39.61 -2.63 -10.18
C ASP A 27 -40.65 -3.13 -9.14
N THR A 28 -41.83 -3.41 -9.60
CA THR A 28 -42.82 -4.19 -8.89
C THR A 28 -42.34 -5.65 -8.91
N THR A 29 -41.23 -5.91 -8.23
CA THR A 29 -40.82 -7.27 -7.88
C THR A 29 -41.98 -7.86 -7.06
N PRO A 30 -42.61 -8.94 -7.51
CA PRO A 30 -43.65 -9.57 -6.70
C PRO A 30 -43.09 -9.85 -5.31
N PRO A 31 -43.88 -9.64 -4.26
CA PRO A 31 -43.42 -9.97 -2.92
C PRO A 31 -42.97 -11.44 -2.89
N PRO A 32 -41.85 -11.75 -2.22
CA PRO A 32 -41.31 -13.11 -2.21
C PRO A 32 -42.39 -14.08 -1.70
N THR A 33 -42.57 -15.14 -2.43
CA THR A 33 -43.51 -16.21 -2.08
C THR A 33 -43.20 -16.69 -0.66
N PRO A 34 -44.18 -16.69 0.25
CA PRO A 34 -43.95 -17.18 1.63
C PRO A 34 -43.44 -18.62 1.57
N GLY A 35 -42.23 -18.86 2.01
CA GLY A 35 -41.63 -20.19 2.07
C GLY A 35 -40.32 -20.37 1.30
N THR A 36 -39.87 -19.41 0.50
CA THR A 36 -38.54 -19.47 -0.06
C THR A 36 -37.53 -19.05 1.01
N PRO A 37 -36.64 -19.95 1.49
CA PRO A 37 -35.63 -19.54 2.47
C PRO A 37 -34.75 -18.46 1.84
N THR A 38 -34.72 -17.29 2.44
CA THR A 38 -33.74 -16.27 2.07
C THR A 38 -32.36 -16.88 2.32
N PRO A 39 -31.47 -16.92 1.30
CA PRO A 39 -30.13 -17.44 1.52
C PRO A 39 -29.45 -16.63 2.61
N THR A 40 -29.18 -17.25 3.75
CA THR A 40 -28.68 -16.60 4.96
C THR A 40 -27.26 -16.09 4.83
N SER A 41 -26.49 -16.60 3.93
CA SER A 41 -25.19 -16.09 3.48
C SER A 41 -24.54 -17.10 2.54
N PHE A 42 -23.95 -16.66 1.45
CA PHE A 42 -23.04 -17.48 0.64
C PHE A 42 -21.61 -17.52 1.22
N TYR A 43 -21.40 -16.81 2.29
CA TYR A 43 -20.08 -16.59 2.86
C TYR A 43 -20.17 -16.64 4.39
N THR A 44 -19.34 -17.49 4.96
CA THR A 44 -19.13 -17.52 6.42
C THR A 44 -18.01 -16.55 6.75
N ALA A 45 -18.32 -15.49 7.48
CA ALA A 45 -17.28 -14.57 7.93
C ALA A 45 -16.26 -15.33 8.78
N PRO A 46 -14.94 -15.17 8.53
CA PRO A 46 -13.92 -15.76 9.37
C PRO A 46 -13.98 -15.17 10.78
N ASP A 47 -13.48 -15.93 11.75
CA ASP A 47 -13.33 -15.46 13.11
C ASP A 47 -12.50 -14.17 13.15
N ALA A 48 -12.88 -13.24 14.03
CA ALA A 48 -12.13 -12.02 14.25
C ALA A 48 -10.81 -12.36 14.96
N VAL A 49 -9.73 -12.44 14.21
CA VAL A 49 -8.38 -12.70 14.72
C VAL A 49 -7.59 -11.39 14.71
N ALA A 50 -6.95 -11.06 15.82
CA ALA A 50 -6.13 -9.86 15.98
C ALA A 50 -4.83 -10.16 16.75
N LEU A 51 -3.86 -9.25 16.67
CA LEU A 51 -2.67 -9.27 17.50
C LEU A 51 -3.02 -8.78 18.90
N THR A 52 -2.53 -9.49 19.92
CA THR A 52 -2.58 -9.04 21.30
C THR A 52 -1.39 -8.16 21.64
N SER A 53 -1.44 -7.42 22.75
CA SER A 53 -0.31 -6.61 23.21
C SER A 53 0.95 -7.44 23.47
N ASP A 54 0.80 -8.65 24.02
CA ASP A 54 1.94 -9.54 24.29
C ASP A 54 2.56 -10.04 22.97
N GLU A 55 1.76 -10.33 21.98
CA GLU A 55 2.24 -10.70 20.64
C GLU A 55 2.99 -9.55 19.98
N VAL A 56 2.47 -8.33 20.06
CA VAL A 56 3.18 -7.13 19.58
C VAL A 56 4.52 -6.97 20.31
N GLY A 57 4.55 -7.14 21.63
CA GLY A 57 5.77 -7.12 22.41
C GLY A 57 6.77 -8.20 21.96
N ARG A 58 6.30 -9.42 21.64
CA ARG A 58 7.14 -10.50 21.12
C ARG A 58 7.71 -10.18 19.74
N ILE A 59 6.90 -9.63 18.82
CA ILE A 59 7.35 -9.19 17.50
C ILE A 59 8.45 -8.16 17.61
N LEU A 60 8.27 -7.15 18.47
CA LEU A 60 9.30 -6.13 18.72
C LEU A 60 10.57 -6.74 19.29
N ALA A 61 10.47 -7.64 20.27
CA ALA A 61 11.64 -8.28 20.87
C ALA A 61 12.44 -9.13 19.86
N GLN A 62 11.74 -9.86 18.98
CA GLN A 62 12.35 -10.64 17.91
C GLN A 62 13.06 -9.73 16.89
N ALA A 63 12.43 -8.61 16.50
CA ALA A 63 13.04 -7.63 15.61
C ALA A 63 14.29 -6.99 16.23
N VAL A 64 14.21 -6.59 17.50
CA VAL A 64 15.35 -5.99 18.23
C VAL A 64 16.50 -6.98 18.33
N GLY A 65 16.22 -8.24 18.67
CA GLY A 65 17.26 -9.27 18.77
C GLY A 65 17.99 -9.50 17.44
N GLU A 66 17.26 -9.57 16.35
CA GLU A 66 17.87 -9.73 15.03
C GLU A 66 18.60 -8.45 14.58
N ALA A 67 18.04 -7.26 14.82
CA ALA A 67 18.68 -5.99 14.48
C ALA A 67 20.03 -5.83 15.23
N GLN A 68 20.12 -6.30 16.46
CA GLN A 68 21.39 -6.36 17.22
C GLN A 68 22.37 -7.34 16.57
N ALA A 69 21.91 -8.51 16.16
CA ALA A 69 22.75 -9.51 15.50
C ALA A 69 23.28 -9.02 14.13
N GLN A 70 22.47 -8.27 13.40
CA GLN A 70 22.85 -7.64 12.12
C GLN A 70 23.72 -6.37 12.32
N GLY A 71 23.85 -5.86 13.55
CA GLY A 71 24.53 -4.60 13.79
C GLY A 71 23.82 -3.38 13.19
N LEU A 72 22.50 -3.48 12.96
CA LEU A 72 21.68 -2.45 12.34
C LEU A 72 20.59 -1.96 13.28
N PRO A 73 20.89 -1.00 14.19
CA PRO A 73 19.85 -0.38 15.03
C PRO A 73 18.75 0.21 14.16
N SER A 74 17.50 -0.17 14.43
CA SER A 74 16.39 0.10 13.53
C SER A 74 15.21 0.76 14.23
N VAL A 75 14.36 1.41 13.43
CA VAL A 75 12.99 1.78 13.78
C VAL A 75 12.06 0.66 13.31
N ILE A 76 11.25 0.14 14.21
CA ILE A 76 10.38 -1.00 14.01
C ILE A 76 8.94 -0.53 14.18
N ALA A 77 8.07 -0.80 13.21
CA ALA A 77 6.65 -0.51 13.29
C ALA A 77 5.83 -1.81 13.16
N VAL A 78 4.79 -1.94 13.96
CA VAL A 78 3.79 -3.02 13.85
C VAL A 78 2.43 -2.38 13.63
N VAL A 79 1.72 -2.87 12.62
CA VAL A 79 0.36 -2.41 12.29
C VAL A 79 -0.61 -3.59 12.28
N ASP A 80 -1.91 -3.32 12.45
CA ASP A 80 -2.94 -4.31 12.20
C ASP A 80 -3.28 -4.40 10.69
N ARG A 81 -4.18 -5.31 10.33
CA ARG A 81 -4.59 -5.55 8.93
C ARG A 81 -5.27 -4.36 8.24
N VAL A 82 -5.75 -3.37 8.99
CA VAL A 82 -6.36 -2.15 8.44
C VAL A 82 -5.48 -0.92 8.63
N GLY A 83 -4.20 -1.12 9.02
CA GLY A 83 -3.19 -0.08 9.10
C GLY A 83 -3.23 0.76 10.38
N ASN A 84 -3.95 0.33 11.44
CA ASN A 84 -3.78 0.96 12.73
C ASN A 84 -2.37 0.65 13.26
N VAL A 85 -1.65 1.68 13.67
CA VAL A 85 -0.33 1.54 14.27
C VAL A 85 -0.48 0.99 15.69
N LEU A 86 -0.02 -0.24 15.90
CA LEU A 86 -0.07 -0.92 17.20
C LEU A 86 1.16 -0.57 18.05
N ALA A 87 2.32 -0.44 17.40
CA ALA A 87 3.54 0.00 18.04
C ALA A 87 4.51 0.63 17.06
N VAL A 88 5.31 1.57 17.55
CA VAL A 88 6.54 2.05 16.89
C VAL A 88 7.63 2.06 17.96
N TYR A 89 8.72 1.36 17.71
CA TYR A 89 9.86 1.29 18.61
C TYR A 89 11.12 1.74 17.86
N ARG A 90 11.86 2.66 18.44
CA ARG A 90 13.16 3.09 17.93
C ARG A 90 14.25 2.60 18.87
N MET A 91 15.17 1.79 18.36
CA MET A 91 16.34 1.34 19.10
C MET A 91 17.30 2.51 19.37
N ASP A 92 18.06 2.40 20.44
CA ASP A 92 19.17 3.32 20.67
C ASP A 92 20.19 3.16 19.53
N GLY A 93 20.66 4.29 18.99
CA GLY A 93 21.55 4.32 17.84
C GLY A 93 20.85 4.23 16.47
N ALA A 94 19.54 3.95 16.41
CA ALA A 94 18.82 3.96 15.15
C ALA A 94 18.75 5.37 14.55
N ASN A 95 18.97 5.47 13.23
CA ASN A 95 18.84 6.73 12.51
C ASN A 95 17.39 7.22 12.61
N PRO A 96 17.13 8.42 13.12
CA PRO A 96 15.77 8.95 13.22
C PRO A 96 15.20 9.41 11.88
N ILE A 97 16.05 9.55 10.85
CA ILE A 97 15.73 10.11 9.54
C ILE A 97 16.06 9.07 8.47
N ALA A 98 15.22 8.99 7.45
CA ALA A 98 15.46 8.24 6.22
C ALA A 98 15.50 9.21 5.03
N ALA A 99 16.45 9.02 4.12
CA ALA A 99 16.54 9.75 2.87
C ALA A 99 15.76 9.02 1.78
N ILE A 100 15.00 9.76 0.98
CA ILE A 100 14.37 9.23 -0.23
C ILE A 100 15.32 9.51 -1.40
N PRO A 101 15.98 8.51 -1.99
CA PRO A 101 16.98 8.73 -3.00
C PRO A 101 16.37 9.29 -4.30
N VAL A 102 17.18 10.03 -5.05
CA VAL A 102 16.90 10.35 -6.45
C VAL A 102 17.59 9.28 -7.28
N PRO A 103 16.86 8.48 -8.08
CA PRO A 103 17.47 7.45 -8.91
C PRO A 103 18.51 8.05 -9.86
N ALA A 104 19.65 7.38 -10.01
CA ALA A 104 20.70 7.80 -10.93
C ALA A 104 20.21 7.90 -12.39
N THR A 105 19.26 7.04 -12.75
CA THR A 105 18.60 7.02 -14.07
C THR A 105 17.74 8.26 -14.36
N ALA A 106 17.34 9.00 -13.32
CA ALA A 106 16.54 10.23 -13.47
C ALA A 106 17.40 11.46 -13.87
N GLY A 107 18.69 11.28 -14.12
CA GLY A 107 19.58 12.39 -14.47
C GLY A 107 19.71 13.47 -13.38
N GLY A 108 19.48 13.07 -12.12
CA GLY A 108 19.53 13.98 -10.97
C GLY A 108 18.28 14.85 -10.78
N VAL A 109 17.21 14.62 -11.57
CA VAL A 109 15.94 15.33 -11.41
C VAL A 109 15.08 14.57 -10.40
N ALA A 110 14.73 15.24 -9.29
CA ALA A 110 13.83 14.68 -8.28
C ALA A 110 12.37 14.84 -8.71
N PHE A 111 11.60 13.80 -8.51
CA PHE A 111 10.14 13.78 -8.68
C PHE A 111 9.47 13.47 -7.34
N ASP A 112 8.32 14.07 -7.08
CA ASP A 112 7.54 13.86 -5.86
C ASP A 112 8.38 14.03 -4.58
N ALA A 113 8.50 13.01 -3.77
CA ALA A 113 9.26 13.03 -2.52
C ALA A 113 10.76 12.71 -2.69
N GLN A 114 11.25 12.45 -3.90
CA GLN A 114 12.67 12.15 -4.13
C GLN A 114 13.56 13.32 -3.69
N GLY A 115 14.69 13.00 -3.07
CA GLY A 115 15.61 14.00 -2.53
C GLY A 115 15.19 14.57 -1.17
N VAL A 116 14.02 14.17 -0.65
CA VAL A 116 13.54 14.64 0.66
C VAL A 116 13.99 13.66 1.76
N SER A 117 14.25 14.20 2.94
CA SER A 117 14.45 13.38 4.14
C SER A 117 13.19 13.38 4.99
N VAL A 118 12.82 12.19 5.48
CA VAL A 118 11.60 11.96 6.26
C VAL A 118 11.93 11.29 7.58
N PRO A 119 11.08 11.39 8.61
CA PRO A 119 11.25 10.60 9.82
C PRO A 119 11.25 9.09 9.49
N ALA A 120 12.25 8.35 9.97
CA ALA A 120 12.39 6.91 9.72
C ALA A 120 11.15 6.10 10.19
N ALA A 121 10.45 6.59 11.22
CA ALA A 121 9.19 6.00 11.67
C ALA A 121 8.11 6.01 10.58
N MET A 122 8.07 7.03 9.71
CA MET A 122 7.13 7.08 8.59
C MET A 122 7.44 5.98 7.56
N GLY A 123 8.72 5.74 7.28
CA GLY A 123 9.16 4.65 6.40
C GLY A 123 8.78 3.28 6.98
N ALA A 124 9.09 3.02 8.25
CA ALA A 124 8.73 1.77 8.91
C ALA A 124 7.21 1.51 8.91
N ILE A 125 6.40 2.54 9.20
CA ILE A 125 4.93 2.44 9.16
C ILE A 125 4.45 2.18 7.72
N ALA A 126 5.00 2.88 6.73
CA ALA A 126 4.62 2.69 5.32
C ALA A 126 4.95 1.28 4.83
N LYS A 127 6.11 0.73 5.18
CA LYS A 127 6.48 -0.68 4.91
C LYS A 127 5.50 -1.66 5.54
N ALA A 128 5.17 -1.49 6.83
CA ALA A 128 4.22 -2.34 7.51
C ALA A 128 2.82 -2.26 6.87
N ILE A 129 2.29 -1.06 6.62
CA ILE A 129 0.98 -0.88 5.98
C ILE A 129 0.95 -1.52 4.60
N THR A 130 2.01 -1.36 3.79
CA THR A 130 2.10 -1.97 2.47
C THR A 130 1.99 -3.49 2.53
N ALA A 131 2.77 -4.13 3.39
CA ALA A 131 2.73 -5.57 3.56
C ALA A 131 1.35 -6.05 4.05
N ALA A 132 0.71 -5.33 4.98
CA ALA A 132 -0.63 -5.65 5.44
C ALA A 132 -1.70 -5.53 4.34
N TYR A 133 -1.63 -4.48 3.52
CA TYR A 133 -2.68 -4.19 2.53
C TYR A 133 -2.60 -5.04 1.27
N LEU A 134 -1.39 -5.37 0.82
CA LEU A 134 -1.21 -6.20 -0.36
C LEU A 134 -1.36 -7.69 -0.06
N SER A 135 -1.34 -8.09 1.20
CA SER A 135 -1.45 -9.49 1.62
C SER A 135 -2.90 -9.93 1.85
N SER A 136 -3.16 -11.21 1.62
CA SER A 136 -4.46 -11.85 1.84
C SER A 136 -4.25 -13.23 2.48
N ALA A 137 -5.34 -13.92 2.81
CA ALA A 137 -5.28 -15.28 3.38
C ALA A 137 -4.53 -16.30 2.49
N GLY A 138 -4.50 -16.07 1.16
CA GLY A 138 -3.83 -16.97 0.21
C GLY A 138 -2.49 -16.46 -0.31
N ASN A 139 -2.14 -15.20 -0.09
CA ASN A 139 -0.94 -14.59 -0.66
C ASN A 139 -0.27 -13.64 0.34
N ALA A 140 0.99 -13.90 0.61
CA ALA A 140 1.85 -13.02 1.41
C ALA A 140 2.66 -12.12 0.47
N PHE A 141 2.46 -10.82 0.58
CA PHE A 141 3.23 -9.82 -0.15
C PHE A 141 4.15 -9.06 0.80
N THR A 142 5.43 -9.13 0.53
CA THR A 142 6.42 -8.27 1.19
C THR A 142 6.57 -6.96 0.43
N THR A 143 7.23 -5.98 1.02
CA THR A 143 7.56 -4.74 0.30
C THR A 143 8.56 -4.95 -0.82
N ARG A 144 9.37 -6.01 -0.79
CA ARG A 144 10.21 -6.41 -1.94
C ARG A 144 9.33 -6.82 -3.12
N THR A 145 8.32 -7.66 -2.89
CA THR A 145 7.37 -8.01 -3.95
C THR A 145 6.65 -6.78 -4.49
N ALA A 146 6.31 -5.82 -3.62
CA ALA A 146 5.74 -4.55 -4.04
C ALA A 146 6.71 -3.76 -4.93
N SER A 147 8.01 -3.75 -4.61
CA SER A 147 9.05 -3.15 -5.47
C SER A 147 9.03 -3.71 -6.88
N ASP A 148 8.95 -5.03 -7.00
CA ASP A 148 8.96 -5.70 -8.31
C ASP A 148 7.73 -5.36 -9.15
N ILE A 149 6.55 -5.28 -8.55
CA ILE A 149 5.28 -5.07 -9.27
C ILE A 149 4.91 -3.60 -9.50
N VAL A 150 5.57 -2.64 -8.87
CA VAL A 150 5.38 -1.20 -9.18
C VAL A 150 6.17 -0.74 -10.40
N GLN A 151 7.05 -1.57 -10.93
CA GLN A 151 7.88 -1.24 -12.09
C GLN A 151 7.10 -1.33 -13.41
N GLN A 152 7.51 -0.58 -14.42
CA GLN A 152 6.77 -0.43 -15.69
C GLN A 152 6.72 -1.73 -16.49
N HIS A 153 7.77 -2.53 -16.45
CA HIS A 153 7.83 -3.80 -17.15
C HIS A 153 7.81 -4.94 -16.14
N PHE A 154 6.69 -5.64 -16.10
CA PHE A 154 6.57 -6.85 -15.32
C PHE A 154 6.16 -8.04 -16.23
N PRO A 155 6.94 -9.12 -16.32
CA PRO A 155 8.25 -9.31 -15.70
C PRO A 155 9.30 -8.33 -16.23
N LEU A 156 10.26 -8.01 -15.37
CA LEU A 156 11.32 -7.05 -15.69
C LEU A 156 12.14 -7.50 -16.91
N ALA A 157 12.45 -6.54 -17.77
CA ALA A 157 13.32 -6.82 -18.91
C ALA A 157 14.76 -7.11 -18.43
N PRO A 158 15.49 -8.03 -19.07
CA PRO A 158 16.89 -8.28 -18.73
C PRO A 158 17.71 -6.98 -18.78
N ASN A 159 18.54 -6.76 -17.77
CA ASN A 159 19.38 -5.57 -17.62
C ASN A 159 18.63 -4.25 -17.44
N THR A 160 17.36 -4.29 -17.10
CA THR A 160 16.63 -3.10 -16.68
C THR A 160 16.95 -2.88 -15.21
N VAL A 161 17.64 -1.80 -14.92
CA VAL A 161 17.88 -1.30 -13.56
C VAL A 161 17.00 -0.07 -13.41
N GLY A 162 16.11 -0.09 -12.40
CA GLY A 162 15.37 1.11 -12.03
C GLY A 162 13.90 1.10 -12.35
N LEU A 163 13.35 2.15 -12.08
CA LEU A 163 12.04 2.52 -11.69
C LEU A 163 11.11 2.73 -12.90
N GLU A 164 10.84 1.68 -13.63
CA GLU A 164 9.75 1.72 -14.59
C GLU A 164 8.43 1.38 -13.89
N SER A 165 7.35 2.04 -14.31
CA SER A 165 6.02 1.80 -13.75
C SER A 165 5.53 0.39 -14.06
N GLY A 166 5.11 -0.34 -13.04
CA GLY A 166 4.55 -1.69 -13.17
C GLY A 166 3.03 -1.71 -13.06
N PRO A 167 2.43 -2.91 -12.96
CA PRO A 167 0.97 -3.07 -12.88
C PRO A 167 0.31 -2.32 -11.73
N LEU A 168 1.03 -2.08 -10.64
CA LEU A 168 0.55 -1.32 -9.49
C LEU A 168 1.07 0.13 -9.46
N PHE A 169 1.67 0.61 -10.55
CA PHE A 169 2.09 2.02 -10.62
C PHE A 169 0.90 2.95 -10.38
N GLY A 170 1.09 3.90 -9.48
CA GLY A 170 0.03 4.81 -9.05
C GLY A 170 -0.79 4.29 -7.86
N VAL A 171 -0.88 2.98 -7.63
CA VAL A 171 -1.57 2.43 -6.45
C VAL A 171 -0.86 2.87 -5.17
N GLN A 172 0.48 2.96 -5.18
CA GLN A 172 1.26 3.45 -4.06
C GLN A 172 0.86 4.87 -3.64
N PHE A 173 0.30 5.67 -4.54
CA PHE A 173 -0.13 7.05 -4.25
C PHE A 173 -1.57 7.12 -3.72
N SER A 174 -2.33 6.04 -3.76
CA SER A 174 -3.75 6.00 -3.37
C SER A 174 -4.01 6.42 -1.93
N SER A 175 -3.03 6.22 -1.04
CA SER A 175 -3.12 6.59 0.37
C SER A 175 -2.51 7.97 0.71
N LEU A 176 -2.02 8.72 -0.27
CA LEU A 176 -1.51 10.06 -0.06
C LEU A 176 -2.63 11.07 0.25
N PRO A 177 -2.30 12.21 0.90
CA PRO A 177 -3.30 13.17 1.37
C PRO A 177 -4.27 13.70 0.31
N CYS A 178 -3.85 13.78 -0.94
CA CYS A 178 -4.67 14.29 -2.05
C CYS A 178 -5.38 13.21 -2.86
N SER A 179 -5.26 11.93 -2.46
CA SER A 179 -5.90 10.82 -3.18
C SER A 179 -7.42 10.77 -2.97
N ASP A 180 -8.11 10.06 -3.85
CA ASP A 180 -9.55 9.81 -3.72
C ASP A 180 -9.87 9.00 -2.45
N LEU A 181 -9.00 8.08 -2.05
CA LEU A 181 -9.14 7.33 -0.81
C LEU A 181 -9.19 8.30 0.38
N ASN A 182 -8.31 9.29 0.41
CA ASN A 182 -8.29 10.29 1.45
C ASN A 182 -9.59 11.12 1.51
N ARG A 183 -10.12 11.52 0.37
CA ARG A 183 -11.36 12.30 0.29
C ARG A 183 -12.57 11.51 0.78
N ARG A 184 -12.62 10.21 0.53
CA ARG A 184 -13.74 9.35 0.90
C ARG A 184 -13.77 9.00 2.38
N PHE A 185 -12.61 8.85 3.00
CA PHE A 185 -12.47 8.39 4.39
C PHE A 185 -12.02 9.50 5.35
N GLY A 186 -11.84 10.72 4.87
CA GLY A 186 -11.32 11.83 5.68
C GLY A 186 -12.20 12.25 6.85
N ALA A 187 -13.51 12.02 6.75
CA ALA A 187 -14.45 12.39 7.82
C ALA A 187 -14.58 11.33 8.93
N ASP A 188 -14.17 10.09 8.66
CA ASP A 188 -14.34 8.96 9.58
C ASP A 188 -13.02 8.20 9.78
N ALA A 189 -12.06 8.91 10.38
CA ALA A 189 -10.68 8.42 10.56
C ALA A 189 -10.59 7.16 11.46
N MET A 190 -11.68 6.79 12.15
CA MET A 190 -11.70 5.66 13.07
C MET A 190 -12.10 4.35 12.40
N THR A 191 -12.71 4.39 11.21
CA THR A 191 -13.19 3.21 10.49
C THR A 191 -12.47 3.02 9.16
N GLY A 192 -12.37 1.77 8.73
CA GLY A 192 -11.76 1.40 7.45
C GLY A 192 -10.23 1.48 7.41
N PRO A 193 -9.65 1.28 6.22
CA PRO A 193 -8.21 1.29 6.02
C PRO A 193 -7.58 2.64 6.37
N LYS A 194 -6.45 2.60 7.07
CA LYS A 194 -5.68 3.80 7.45
C LYS A 194 -4.77 4.21 6.30
N ARG A 195 -4.43 5.50 6.27
CA ARG A 195 -3.49 6.03 5.29
C ARG A 195 -2.07 5.62 5.65
N SER A 196 -1.30 5.28 4.64
CA SER A 196 0.14 5.19 4.79
C SER A 196 0.76 6.59 4.75
N PRO A 197 1.68 6.92 5.65
CA PRO A 197 2.27 8.26 5.70
C PRO A 197 3.08 8.63 4.44
N LEU A 198 3.61 7.64 3.72
CA LEU A 198 4.42 7.83 2.50
C LEU A 198 3.82 7.10 1.28
N GLY A 199 2.52 6.78 1.32
CA GLY A 199 1.95 5.89 0.31
C GLY A 199 2.35 4.43 0.55
N LEU A 200 2.22 3.58 -0.46
CA LEU A 200 2.70 2.20 -0.41
C LEU A 200 4.21 2.17 -0.64
N ALA A 201 4.90 1.41 0.19
CA ALA A 201 6.35 1.27 0.14
C ALA A 201 6.77 0.25 -0.91
N ALA A 202 7.80 0.58 -1.69
CA ALA A 202 8.56 -0.37 -2.50
C ALA A 202 9.93 -0.69 -1.88
N ASP A 203 10.23 -0.13 -0.74
CA ASP A 203 11.46 -0.34 0.01
C ASP A 203 11.37 -1.66 0.80
N PRO A 204 12.33 -2.59 0.66
CA PRO A 204 12.35 -3.86 1.38
C PRO A 204 12.31 -3.71 2.90
N GLY A 205 11.82 -4.72 3.62
CA GLY A 205 11.75 -4.73 5.09
C GLY A 205 10.33 -4.66 5.67
N GLY A 206 9.30 -4.77 4.83
CA GLY A 206 7.91 -4.95 5.27
C GLY A 206 7.45 -6.40 5.07
N ILE A 207 6.96 -7.06 6.13
CA ILE A 207 6.51 -8.46 6.09
C ILE A 207 5.15 -8.61 6.77
N PRO A 208 4.19 -9.31 6.14
CA PRO A 208 2.88 -9.56 6.73
C PRO A 208 2.95 -10.57 7.88
N LEU A 209 2.01 -10.46 8.80
CA LEU A 209 1.84 -11.32 9.97
C LEU A 209 0.53 -12.09 9.86
N TYR A 210 0.58 -13.39 10.14
CA TYR A 210 -0.54 -14.30 10.02
C TYR A 210 -0.86 -15.01 11.34
N LYS A 211 -2.14 -15.21 11.59
CA LYS A 211 -2.64 -16.11 12.64
C LYS A 211 -3.75 -16.98 12.06
N ASN A 212 -3.63 -18.30 12.22
CA ASN A 212 -4.63 -19.26 11.72
C ASN A 212 -4.92 -19.08 10.21
N GLY A 213 -3.93 -18.68 9.42
CA GLY A 213 -4.07 -18.43 7.98
C GLY A 213 -4.67 -17.07 7.59
N PHE A 214 -4.99 -16.20 8.57
CA PHE A 214 -5.50 -14.86 8.29
C PHE A 214 -4.44 -13.79 8.52
N VAL A 215 -4.37 -12.81 7.64
CA VAL A 215 -3.53 -11.62 7.84
C VAL A 215 -4.07 -10.87 9.05
N VAL A 216 -3.24 -10.69 10.06
CA VAL A 216 -3.59 -9.94 11.29
C VAL A 216 -2.88 -8.60 11.38
N GLY A 217 -1.89 -8.39 10.54
CA GLY A 217 -1.11 -7.16 10.49
C GLY A 217 0.17 -7.33 9.70
N ALA A 218 1.13 -6.47 9.97
CA ALA A 218 2.47 -6.55 9.40
C ALA A 218 3.49 -5.82 10.27
N VAL A 219 4.75 -6.15 10.06
CA VAL A 219 5.92 -5.46 10.63
C VAL A 219 6.68 -4.74 9.53
N GLY A 220 7.23 -3.56 9.84
CA GLY A 220 8.09 -2.79 8.94
C GLY A 220 9.34 -2.31 9.67
N ILE A 221 10.46 -2.41 9.00
CA ILE A 221 11.79 -2.09 9.53
C ILE A 221 12.41 -0.93 8.74
N MET A 222 13.04 0.00 9.44
CA MET A 222 13.81 1.10 8.86
C MET A 222 15.10 1.25 9.64
N GLY A 223 16.23 0.88 9.06
CA GLY A 223 17.52 0.82 9.76
C GLY A 223 18.68 1.46 9.00
N ASP A 224 18.75 1.29 7.70
CA ASP A 224 19.86 1.79 6.87
C ASP A 224 19.77 3.31 6.60
N GLY A 225 18.62 3.95 6.90
CA GLY A 225 18.41 5.38 6.68
C GLY A 225 18.08 5.74 5.22
N VAL A 226 17.76 4.77 4.37
CA VAL A 226 17.38 4.97 2.97
C VAL A 226 15.98 4.40 2.75
N TYR A 227 15.04 5.23 2.29
CA TYR A 227 13.69 4.81 1.94
C TYR A 227 13.53 4.85 0.42
N GLY A 228 13.74 3.71 -0.24
CA GLY A 228 13.73 3.63 -1.69
C GLY A 228 13.48 2.21 -2.20
N ALA A 229 12.99 2.11 -3.44
CA ALA A 229 12.81 0.83 -4.09
C ALA A 229 14.17 0.12 -4.26
N ASP A 230 14.17 -1.21 -4.20
CA ASP A 230 15.30 -1.99 -4.69
C ASP A 230 15.30 -1.86 -6.22
N ASP A 231 16.29 -1.15 -6.73
CA ASP A 231 16.41 -0.83 -8.15
C ASP A 231 16.98 -1.98 -9.00
N ASN A 232 17.40 -3.08 -8.36
CA ASN A 232 17.94 -4.25 -9.01
C ASN A 232 17.10 -5.50 -8.81
N ALA A 233 15.91 -5.50 -9.37
CA ALA A 233 15.00 -6.64 -9.28
C ALA A 233 15.53 -7.91 -9.98
N ILE A 234 16.55 -7.81 -10.86
CA ILE A 234 17.17 -8.96 -11.52
C ILE A 234 18.20 -9.64 -10.61
N ALA A 235 18.87 -8.86 -9.79
CA ALA A 235 19.83 -9.35 -8.80
C ALA A 235 19.57 -8.66 -7.46
N PRO A 236 18.41 -8.93 -6.84
CA PRO A 236 18.04 -8.31 -5.59
C PRO A 236 19.08 -8.62 -4.52
N ASP A 237 19.30 -7.68 -3.61
CA ASP A 237 20.15 -7.93 -2.45
C ASP A 237 19.54 -9.05 -1.60
N ALA A 238 20.03 -10.25 -1.78
CA ALA A 238 19.55 -11.45 -1.07
C ALA A 238 19.78 -11.38 0.45
N ASN A 239 20.57 -10.42 0.92
CA ASN A 239 20.94 -10.26 2.30
C ASN A 239 20.49 -8.89 2.88
N ASN A 240 19.44 -8.29 2.33
CA ASN A 240 18.92 -7.04 2.87
C ASN A 240 18.62 -7.19 4.35
N ALA A 241 19.37 -6.47 5.20
CA ALA A 241 19.31 -6.65 6.65
C ALA A 241 17.93 -6.28 7.21
N GLU A 242 17.24 -5.31 6.63
CA GLU A 242 15.90 -4.94 7.07
C GLU A 242 14.86 -6.05 6.83
N GLU A 243 14.98 -6.78 5.70
CA GLU A 243 14.15 -7.95 5.46
C GLU A 243 14.45 -9.09 6.41
N VAL A 244 15.73 -9.35 6.67
CA VAL A 244 16.15 -10.38 7.64
C VAL A 244 15.58 -10.07 9.02
N ILE A 245 15.64 -8.81 9.45
CA ILE A 245 15.06 -8.36 10.73
C ILE A 245 13.53 -8.52 10.72
N ALA A 246 12.87 -8.11 9.63
CA ALA A 246 11.42 -8.25 9.51
C ALA A 246 10.97 -9.72 9.48
N LEU A 247 11.73 -10.59 8.81
CA LEU A 247 11.49 -12.03 8.80
C LEU A 247 11.67 -12.65 10.19
N ALA A 248 12.69 -12.25 10.93
CA ALA A 248 12.86 -12.69 12.30
C ALA A 248 11.69 -12.23 13.20
N ALA A 249 11.24 -10.99 13.02
CA ALA A 249 10.10 -10.45 13.73
C ALA A 249 8.81 -11.23 13.49
N SER A 250 8.60 -11.77 12.28
CA SER A 250 7.40 -12.50 11.88
C SER A 250 7.33 -13.95 12.39
N ARG A 251 8.38 -14.46 13.04
CA ARG A 251 8.42 -15.86 13.51
C ARG A 251 7.28 -16.18 14.47
N GLY A 252 6.49 -17.20 14.12
CA GLY A 252 5.33 -17.63 14.90
C GLY A 252 4.04 -16.83 14.63
N PHE A 253 4.08 -16.11 13.53
CA PHE A 253 2.94 -15.37 12.99
C PHE A 253 2.74 -15.67 11.52
#